data_3391036365799a1b6af4093d68c2cdd2
#
_entry.id   3391036365799a1b6af4093d68c2cdd2
#
_cell.length_a   1.000
_cell.length_b   1.000
_cell.length_c   1.000
_cell.angle_alpha   90.00
_cell.angle_beta   90.00
_cell.angle_gamma   90.00
#
_symmetry.space_group_name_H-M   'P 1'
#
loop_
_entity.id
_entity.type
_entity.pdbx_description
1 polymer ?
#
loop_
_entity_poly.entity_id
_entity_poly.type
_entity_poly.pdbx_seq_one_letter_code
_entity_poly.pdbx_strand_id
1 'polypeptide(L)'
;MLDDVVAYRRGRIRLAHDDISAEMAALVRREKPDGFPLRMIGMREPRSENSWMHNSPLLMRGGRGHHALMHVDGAAELQVCDGDEVAVSSPYGRITVPVTATKDLVAGVITIPHGWGHNGTGGWQLANRAGGANVNQLTSSAPEHVEALSGMAWLTGVPVRVDRIGPASRVQKVE
;
A
#
# COMPACT_ATOMS: atom_id res chain seq x y z
N MET A 1 10.56 -12.10 -38.83
CA MET A 1 9.64 -12.17 -37.65
C MET A 1 10.05 -11.25 -36.49
N LEU A 2 11.29 -11.30 -35.96
CA LEU A 2 11.76 -10.29 -34.98
C LEU A 2 12.06 -8.94 -35.65
N ASP A 3 12.58 -8.93 -36.85
CA ASP A 3 12.91 -7.73 -37.63
C ASP A 3 11.68 -6.89 -38.02
N ASP A 4 10.50 -7.51 -38.03
CA ASP A 4 9.24 -6.84 -38.34
C ASP A 4 8.60 -6.18 -37.11
N VAL A 5 9.02 -6.60 -35.89
CA VAL A 5 8.42 -6.18 -34.62
C VAL A 5 9.35 -5.26 -33.82
N VAL A 6 10.68 -5.37 -34.02
CA VAL A 6 11.67 -4.57 -33.31
C VAL A 6 11.99 -3.30 -34.09
N ALA A 7 11.54 -2.15 -33.57
CA ALA A 7 11.70 -0.85 -34.22
C ALA A 7 13.16 -0.33 -34.31
N TYR A 8 14.10 -0.98 -33.63
CA TYR A 8 15.50 -0.57 -33.64
C TYR A 8 16.25 -1.10 -34.88
N ARG A 9 17.06 -0.24 -35.48
CA ARG A 9 17.95 -0.63 -36.57
C ARG A 9 18.76 -1.89 -36.17
N ARG A 10 18.80 -2.90 -37.04
CA ARG A 10 19.45 -4.19 -36.88
C ARG A 10 18.67 -5.24 -36.07
N GLY A 11 17.35 -5.08 -35.83
CA GLY A 11 16.52 -6.06 -35.13
C GLY A 11 16.99 -6.44 -33.73
N ARG A 12 17.76 -5.55 -33.05
CA ARG A 12 18.28 -5.79 -31.68
C ARG A 12 17.37 -5.16 -30.65
N ILE A 13 17.06 -5.92 -29.62
CA ILE A 13 16.38 -5.41 -28.42
C ILE A 13 17.41 -4.67 -27.56
N ARG A 14 17.11 -3.43 -27.20
CA ARG A 14 17.93 -2.66 -26.26
C ARG A 14 17.54 -3.01 -24.83
N LEU A 15 18.28 -3.90 -24.17
CA LEU A 15 18.00 -4.38 -22.81
C LEU A 15 18.37 -3.36 -21.72
N ALA A 16 19.43 -2.58 -21.95
CA ALA A 16 19.89 -1.55 -21.02
C ALA A 16 19.69 -0.16 -21.67
N HIS A 17 18.55 0.46 -21.38
CA HIS A 17 18.30 1.85 -21.74
C HIS A 17 19.02 2.76 -20.74
N ASP A 18 19.62 3.85 -21.19
CA ASP A 18 20.46 4.72 -20.34
C ASP A 18 19.65 5.32 -19.19
N ASP A 19 18.40 5.77 -19.46
CA ASP A 19 17.51 6.34 -18.46
C ASP A 19 17.12 5.30 -17.40
N ILE A 20 16.80 4.06 -17.81
CA ILE A 20 16.48 2.95 -16.89
C ILE A 20 17.69 2.62 -16.04
N SER A 21 18.88 2.56 -16.63
CA SER A 21 20.13 2.27 -15.93
C SER A 21 20.48 3.36 -14.92
N ALA A 22 20.23 4.61 -15.26
CA ALA A 22 20.43 5.76 -14.38
C ALA A 22 19.47 5.72 -13.16
N GLU A 23 18.19 5.44 -13.40
CA GLU A 23 17.20 5.31 -12.32
C GLU A 23 17.50 4.13 -11.39
N MET A 24 17.89 2.98 -11.93
CA MET A 24 18.32 1.84 -11.12
C MET A 24 19.51 2.20 -10.22
N ALA A 25 20.49 2.92 -10.75
CA ALA A 25 21.64 3.38 -9.98
C ALA A 25 21.25 4.42 -8.91
N ALA A 26 20.25 5.25 -9.16
CA ALA A 26 19.71 6.19 -8.20
C ALA A 26 18.95 5.48 -7.06
N LEU A 27 18.17 4.44 -7.38
CA LEU A 27 17.46 3.64 -6.37
C LEU A 27 18.40 2.99 -5.35
N VAL A 28 19.54 2.45 -5.80
CA VAL A 28 20.54 1.83 -4.91
C VAL A 28 21.13 2.84 -3.92
N ARG A 29 21.26 4.11 -4.33
CA ARG A 29 21.82 5.19 -3.50
C ARG A 29 20.81 5.87 -2.60
N ARG A 30 19.52 5.58 -2.75
CA ARG A 30 18.47 6.25 -2.01
C ARG A 30 18.57 5.93 -0.52
N GLU A 31 18.76 6.96 0.27
CA GLU A 31 18.78 6.86 1.71
C GLU A 31 17.38 6.58 2.27
N LYS A 32 17.34 5.84 3.37
CA LYS A 32 16.11 5.67 4.14
C LYS A 32 15.93 6.89 5.02
N PRO A 33 14.76 7.57 4.99
CA PRO A 33 14.52 8.66 5.93
C PRO A 33 14.53 8.12 7.36
N ASP A 34 15.18 8.85 8.26
CA ASP A 34 15.25 8.52 9.67
C ASP A 34 13.86 8.46 10.31
N GLY A 35 13.69 7.54 11.26
CA GLY A 35 12.43 7.37 11.98
C GLY A 35 11.34 6.58 11.24
N PHE A 36 11.60 6.04 10.03
CA PHE A 36 10.66 5.23 9.26
C PHE A 36 11.28 3.88 8.85
N PRO A 37 11.41 2.94 9.79
CA PRO A 37 12.19 1.71 9.59
C PRO A 37 11.54 0.72 8.65
N LEU A 38 10.22 0.77 8.49
CA LEU A 38 9.46 -0.18 7.68
C LEU A 38 9.22 0.33 6.26
N ARG A 39 8.90 -0.59 5.37
CA ARG A 39 8.46 -0.30 4.00
C ARG A 39 7.01 -0.71 3.81
N MET A 40 6.18 0.23 3.43
CA MET A 40 4.80 -0.05 3.03
C MET A 40 4.74 -0.43 1.57
N ILE A 41 4.03 -1.51 1.28
CA ILE A 41 3.63 -1.91 -0.07
C ILE A 41 2.11 -1.92 -0.17
N GLY A 42 1.57 -1.55 -1.31
CA GLY A 42 0.14 -1.64 -1.59
C GLY A 42 -0.29 -3.09 -1.81
N MET A 43 -1.49 -3.44 -1.36
CA MET A 43 -2.12 -4.73 -1.61
C MET A 43 -3.37 -4.56 -2.46
N ARG A 44 -3.53 -5.46 -3.44
CA ARG A 44 -4.76 -5.57 -4.21
C ARG A 44 -5.63 -6.70 -3.69
N GLU A 45 -6.90 -6.39 -3.51
CA GLU A 45 -7.91 -7.39 -3.14
C GLU A 45 -8.79 -7.67 -4.36
N PRO A 46 -8.85 -8.92 -4.87
CA PRO A 46 -9.62 -9.25 -6.08
C PRO A 46 -11.09 -8.84 -6.01
N ARG A 47 -11.72 -8.95 -4.83
CA ARG A 47 -13.13 -8.59 -4.63
C ARG A 47 -13.38 -7.09 -4.48
N SER A 48 -12.32 -6.27 -4.45
CA SER A 48 -12.42 -4.81 -4.30
C SER A 48 -12.38 -4.08 -5.66
N GLU A 49 -11.64 -4.63 -6.63
CA GLU A 49 -11.36 -3.97 -7.92
C GLU A 49 -11.01 -2.48 -7.72
N ASN A 50 -9.90 -2.24 -7.06
CA ASN A 50 -9.51 -0.98 -6.42
C ASN A 50 -10.50 -0.59 -5.29
N SER A 51 -11.55 0.16 -5.57
CA SER A 51 -12.58 0.53 -4.60
C SER A 51 -13.99 0.34 -5.13
N TRP A 52 -14.15 0.02 -6.39
CA TRP A 52 -15.43 0.04 -7.10
C TRP A 52 -16.45 -0.93 -6.51
N MET A 53 -15.99 -2.07 -5.99
CA MET A 53 -16.85 -3.13 -5.49
C MET A 53 -17.20 -3.01 -4.00
N HIS A 54 -16.66 -2.01 -3.29
CA HIS A 54 -16.96 -1.79 -1.87
C HIS A 54 -18.41 -1.37 -1.61
N ASN A 55 -19.13 -0.91 -2.62
CA ASN A 55 -20.56 -0.61 -2.50
C ASN A 55 -21.47 -1.74 -2.97
N SER A 56 -20.93 -2.91 -3.30
CA SER A 56 -21.67 -4.10 -3.67
C SER A 56 -21.90 -5.02 -2.47
N PRO A 57 -23.16 -5.25 -2.03
CA PRO A 57 -23.44 -6.13 -0.87
C PRO A 57 -22.90 -7.55 -1.07
N LEU A 58 -23.01 -8.08 -2.29
CA LEU A 58 -22.53 -9.43 -2.61
C LEU A 58 -21.01 -9.56 -2.44
N LEU A 59 -20.24 -8.57 -2.84
CA LEU A 59 -18.77 -8.59 -2.79
C LEU A 59 -18.24 -8.18 -1.41
N MET A 60 -19.01 -7.43 -0.64
CA MET A 60 -18.67 -7.04 0.73
C MET A 60 -19.11 -8.03 1.79
N ARG A 61 -19.93 -9.03 1.43
CA ARG A 61 -20.38 -10.05 2.38
C ARG A 61 -19.22 -10.83 3.01
N GLY A 62 -19.46 -11.38 4.21
CA GLY A 62 -18.48 -12.19 4.94
C GLY A 62 -17.60 -11.38 5.88
N GLY A 63 -18.05 -10.17 6.28
CA GLY A 63 -17.39 -9.38 7.30
C GLY A 63 -16.03 -8.87 6.87
N ARG A 64 -15.87 -8.54 5.58
CA ARG A 64 -14.62 -7.94 5.07
C ARG A 64 -14.36 -6.61 5.76
N GLY A 65 -13.13 -6.41 6.17
CA GLY A 65 -12.66 -5.18 6.80
C GLY A 65 -11.29 -4.78 6.27
N HIS A 66 -10.91 -3.55 6.52
CA HIS A 66 -9.60 -3.03 6.18
C HIS A 66 -8.59 -3.45 7.25
N HIS A 67 -7.59 -4.23 6.89
CA HIS A 67 -6.51 -4.67 7.77
C HIS A 67 -5.16 -4.49 7.08
N ALA A 68 -4.19 -3.94 7.80
CA ALA A 68 -2.79 -4.02 7.38
C ALA A 68 -2.25 -5.41 7.73
N LEU A 69 -1.38 -5.97 6.88
CA LEU A 69 -0.67 -7.21 7.19
C LEU A 69 0.78 -6.90 7.56
N MET A 70 1.29 -7.55 8.59
CA MET A 70 2.65 -7.39 9.09
C MET A 70 3.24 -8.74 9.46
N HIS A 71 4.58 -8.89 9.31
CA HIS A 71 5.24 -10.12 9.72
C HIS A 71 5.14 -10.31 11.25
N VAL A 72 4.92 -11.56 11.69
CA VAL A 72 4.74 -11.90 13.12
C VAL A 72 5.89 -11.42 14.00
N ASP A 73 7.13 -11.52 13.53
CA ASP A 73 8.30 -11.08 14.30
C ASP A 73 8.33 -9.55 14.44
N GLY A 74 8.05 -8.82 13.35
CA GLY A 74 7.96 -7.36 13.39
C GLY A 74 6.82 -6.86 14.27
N ALA A 75 5.67 -7.56 14.27
CA ALA A 75 4.57 -7.26 15.19
C ALA A 75 4.98 -7.48 16.65
N ALA A 76 5.68 -8.59 16.95
CA ALA A 76 6.17 -8.88 18.29
C ALA A 76 7.18 -7.83 18.78
N GLU A 77 8.12 -7.40 17.95
CA GLU A 77 9.09 -6.33 18.28
C GLU A 77 8.39 -5.01 18.66
N LEU A 78 7.28 -4.70 18.00
CA LEU A 78 6.48 -3.49 18.26
C LEU A 78 5.41 -3.72 19.35
N GLN A 79 5.36 -4.91 19.95
CA GLN A 79 4.35 -5.31 20.94
C GLN A 79 2.90 -5.18 20.40
N VAL A 80 2.72 -5.41 19.11
CA VAL A 80 1.42 -5.39 18.42
C VAL A 80 0.88 -6.81 18.36
N CYS A 81 -0.33 -7.00 18.86
CA CYS A 81 -1.08 -8.25 18.77
C CYS A 81 -1.95 -8.27 17.50
N ASP A 82 -2.32 -9.48 17.07
CA ASP A 82 -3.28 -9.64 15.98
C ASP A 82 -4.61 -8.96 16.33
N GLY A 83 -5.09 -8.12 15.42
CA GLY A 83 -6.30 -7.33 15.62
C GLY A 83 -6.09 -6.00 16.35
N ASP A 84 -4.89 -5.67 16.83
CA ASP A 84 -4.63 -4.35 17.42
C ASP A 84 -4.75 -3.23 16.36
N GLU A 85 -5.23 -2.08 16.80
CA GLU A 85 -5.14 -0.83 16.04
C GLU A 85 -3.73 -0.26 16.14
N VAL A 86 -3.21 0.14 14.99
CA VAL A 86 -1.91 0.82 14.87
C VAL A 86 -2.04 2.12 14.11
N ALA A 87 -1.22 3.07 14.47
CA ALA A 87 -0.97 4.24 13.65
C ALA A 87 0.18 3.95 12.70
N VAL A 88 -0.09 4.02 11.42
CA VAL A 88 0.94 3.98 10.38
C VAL A 88 1.21 5.40 9.94
N SER A 89 2.46 5.84 10.08
CA SER A 89 2.90 7.18 9.73
C SER A 89 3.97 7.12 8.66
N SER A 90 3.94 8.05 7.72
CA SER A 90 4.98 8.31 6.73
C SER A 90 5.45 9.76 6.89
N PRO A 91 6.48 10.22 6.14
CA PRO A 91 6.81 11.64 6.09
C PRO A 91 5.66 12.54 5.58
N TYR A 92 4.65 11.95 4.96
CA TYR A 92 3.58 12.70 4.26
C TYR A 92 2.24 12.70 4.98
N GLY A 93 2.01 11.71 5.87
CA GLY A 93 0.75 11.62 6.58
C GLY A 93 0.67 10.43 7.53
N ARG A 94 -0.53 10.25 8.08
CA ARG A 94 -0.80 9.20 9.08
C ARG A 94 -2.19 8.63 8.87
N ILE A 95 -2.31 7.32 9.04
CA ILE A 95 -3.59 6.60 9.08
C ILE A 95 -3.65 5.70 10.31
N THR A 96 -4.84 5.29 10.67
CA THR A 96 -5.08 4.24 11.68
C THR A 96 -5.74 3.05 11.02
N VAL A 97 -5.24 1.85 11.32
CA VAL A 97 -5.74 0.60 10.70
C VAL A 97 -5.49 -0.57 11.65
N PRO A 98 -6.40 -1.55 11.74
CA PRO A 98 -6.12 -2.81 12.43
C PRO A 98 -5.02 -3.61 11.72
N VAL A 99 -4.24 -4.38 12.48
CA VAL A 99 -3.18 -5.24 11.96
C VAL A 99 -3.58 -6.70 12.03
N THR A 100 -3.26 -7.45 10.99
CA THR A 100 -3.22 -8.91 11.00
C THR A 100 -1.76 -9.37 10.92
N ALA A 101 -1.31 -10.14 11.91
CA ALA A 101 0.02 -10.71 11.93
C ALA A 101 0.06 -11.98 11.07
N THR A 102 1.04 -12.10 10.17
CA THR A 102 1.16 -13.22 9.23
C THR A 102 2.62 -13.61 9.01
N LYS A 103 2.84 -14.84 8.57
CA LYS A 103 4.16 -15.33 8.11
C LYS A 103 4.36 -15.18 6.61
N ASP A 104 3.35 -14.69 5.87
CA ASP A 104 3.38 -14.59 4.42
C ASP A 104 4.12 -13.34 3.92
N LEU A 105 4.61 -12.51 4.82
CA LEU A 105 5.40 -11.31 4.53
C LEU A 105 6.84 -11.47 5.00
N VAL A 106 7.75 -10.71 4.42
CA VAL A 106 9.12 -10.56 4.95
C VAL A 106 9.14 -9.52 6.07
N ALA A 107 10.02 -9.72 7.07
CA ALA A 107 10.23 -8.75 8.13
C ALA A 107 10.64 -7.37 7.56
N GLY A 108 10.22 -6.29 8.21
CA GLY A 108 10.48 -4.93 7.74
C GLY A 108 9.49 -4.40 6.69
N VAL A 109 8.51 -5.21 6.30
CA VAL A 109 7.44 -4.83 5.36
C VAL A 109 6.09 -4.83 6.06
N ILE A 110 5.27 -3.84 5.73
CA ILE A 110 3.84 -3.80 6.03
C ILE A 110 3.08 -3.66 4.72
N THR A 111 2.03 -4.42 4.53
CA THR A 111 1.17 -4.27 3.35
C THR A 111 -0.22 -3.79 3.75
N ILE A 112 -0.76 -2.85 3.00
CA ILE A 112 -2.04 -2.23 3.29
C ILE A 112 -2.91 -2.26 2.03
N PRO A 113 -4.11 -2.85 2.09
CA PRO A 113 -5.05 -2.80 0.97
C PRO A 113 -5.42 -1.37 0.61
N HIS A 114 -5.39 -1.05 -0.66
CA HIS A 114 -5.90 0.25 -1.14
C HIS A 114 -7.40 0.18 -1.46
N GLY A 115 -8.00 1.35 -1.64
CA GLY A 115 -9.41 1.47 -2.00
C GLY A 115 -10.37 1.55 -0.83
N TRP A 116 -9.89 1.53 0.41
CA TRP A 116 -10.67 1.72 1.64
C TRP A 116 -10.69 3.18 2.08
N GLY A 117 -11.46 3.48 3.14
CA GLY A 117 -11.53 4.81 3.71
C GLY A 117 -12.44 5.77 2.94
N HIS A 118 -13.58 5.27 2.50
CA HIS A 118 -14.64 6.09 1.90
C HIS A 118 -15.34 6.91 2.98
N ASN A 119 -14.95 8.16 3.15
CA ASN A 119 -15.55 9.08 4.11
C ASN A 119 -16.40 10.14 3.39
N GLY A 120 -16.89 9.82 2.21
CA GLY A 120 -17.59 10.76 1.35
C GLY A 120 -19.06 10.94 1.68
N THR A 121 -19.59 12.11 1.36
CA THR A 121 -21.02 12.36 1.24
C THR A 121 -21.47 11.95 -0.15
N GLY A 122 -22.29 10.95 -0.29
CA GLY A 122 -22.79 10.50 -1.59
C GLY A 122 -23.46 9.14 -1.52
N GLY A 123 -23.82 8.57 -2.67
CA GLY A 123 -24.57 7.33 -2.79
C GLY A 123 -23.82 6.03 -2.40
N TRP A 124 -22.60 6.13 -1.89
CA TRP A 124 -21.73 5.00 -1.53
C TRP A 124 -21.96 4.54 -0.09
N GLN A 125 -23.20 4.30 0.26
CA GLN A 125 -23.60 4.04 1.65
C GLN A 125 -22.92 2.82 2.27
N LEU A 126 -22.81 1.71 1.52
CA LEU A 126 -22.20 0.48 2.03
C LEU A 126 -20.67 0.67 2.18
N ALA A 127 -20.03 1.25 1.19
CA ALA A 127 -18.59 1.55 1.23
C ALA A 127 -18.24 2.49 2.40
N ASN A 128 -19.05 3.52 2.64
CA ASN A 128 -18.87 4.44 3.77
C ASN A 128 -19.01 3.72 5.13
N ARG A 129 -19.97 2.80 5.26
CA ARG A 129 -20.16 2.00 6.49
C ARG A 129 -19.05 0.98 6.71
N ALA A 130 -18.41 0.49 5.65
CA ALA A 130 -17.32 -0.46 5.75
C ALA A 130 -16.07 0.13 6.43
N GLY A 131 -15.95 1.45 6.49
CA GLY A 131 -14.87 2.14 7.18
C GLY A 131 -13.52 1.96 6.51
N GLY A 132 -12.48 1.86 7.36
CA GLY A 132 -11.10 1.74 6.91
C GLY A 132 -10.42 3.10 6.72
N ALA A 133 -9.19 3.06 6.21
CA ALA A 133 -8.36 4.25 6.01
C ALA A 133 -7.91 4.37 4.54
N ASN A 134 -7.78 5.59 4.07
CA ASN A 134 -7.25 5.86 2.73
C ASN A 134 -5.73 5.83 2.75
N VAL A 135 -5.14 4.76 2.22
CA VAL A 135 -3.69 4.56 2.19
C VAL A 135 -2.94 5.64 1.40
N ASN A 136 -3.60 6.34 0.48
CA ASN A 136 -2.99 7.44 -0.26
C ASN A 136 -2.57 8.61 0.63
N GLN A 137 -3.09 8.70 1.86
CA GLN A 137 -2.62 9.69 2.84
C GLN A 137 -1.17 9.46 3.28
N LEU A 138 -0.62 8.26 3.05
CA LEU A 138 0.77 7.94 3.36
C LEU A 138 1.72 8.23 2.19
N THR A 139 1.22 8.65 1.05
CA THR A 139 2.00 8.91 -0.15
C THR A 139 2.10 10.41 -0.43
N SER A 140 3.20 10.81 -1.09
CA SER A 140 3.36 12.20 -1.51
C SER A 140 2.58 12.47 -2.79
N SER A 141 2.07 13.71 -2.90
CA SER A 141 1.54 14.27 -4.15
C SER A 141 2.47 15.31 -4.77
N ALA A 142 3.66 15.51 -4.20
CA ALA A 142 4.62 16.49 -4.69
C ALA A 142 5.30 16.02 -5.99
N PRO A 143 5.53 16.91 -6.96
CA PRO A 143 6.11 16.54 -8.26
C PRO A 143 7.48 15.85 -8.18
N GLU A 144 8.30 16.22 -7.19
CA GLU A 144 9.61 15.62 -6.94
C GLU A 144 9.56 14.17 -6.44
N HIS A 145 8.37 13.69 -6.05
CA HIS A 145 8.14 12.32 -5.60
C HIS A 145 7.41 11.47 -6.64
N VAL A 146 7.50 11.89 -7.89
CA VAL A 146 7.01 11.12 -9.03
C VAL A 146 8.15 10.28 -9.60
N GLU A 147 7.87 9.07 -10.01
CA GLU A 147 8.83 8.20 -10.68
C GLU A 147 9.17 8.77 -12.04
N ALA A 148 10.47 9.00 -12.30
CA ALA A 148 10.92 9.79 -13.45
C ALA A 148 10.63 9.15 -14.81
N LEU A 149 10.58 7.81 -14.89
CA LEU A 149 10.38 7.11 -16.16
C LEU A 149 8.91 6.97 -16.54
N SER A 150 8.04 6.72 -15.57
CA SER A 150 6.61 6.47 -15.82
C SER A 150 5.70 7.65 -15.50
N GLY A 151 6.18 8.63 -14.75
CA GLY A 151 5.37 9.72 -14.24
C GLY A 151 4.37 9.30 -13.15
N MET A 152 4.55 8.12 -12.55
CA MET A 152 3.66 7.62 -11.50
C MET A 152 4.12 8.05 -10.11
N ALA A 153 3.17 8.33 -9.23
CA ALA A 153 3.47 8.50 -7.81
C ALA A 153 4.03 7.20 -7.21
N TRP A 154 4.94 7.32 -6.25
CA TRP A 154 5.50 6.17 -5.55
C TRP A 154 4.50 5.60 -4.55
N LEU A 155 3.90 4.49 -4.92
CA LEU A 155 2.89 3.78 -4.12
C LEU A 155 3.43 2.52 -3.44
N THR A 156 4.69 2.15 -3.73
CA THR A 156 5.35 0.94 -3.22
C THR A 156 6.71 1.30 -2.65
N GLY A 157 7.04 0.69 -1.50
CA GLY A 157 8.29 0.98 -0.81
C GLY A 157 8.26 2.29 -0.02
N VAL A 158 7.08 2.82 0.27
CA VAL A 158 6.91 4.05 1.06
C VAL A 158 7.49 3.83 2.45
N PRO A 159 8.40 4.71 2.93
CA PRO A 159 8.95 4.59 4.28
C PRO A 159 7.88 4.91 5.31
N VAL A 160 7.70 4.00 6.28
CA VAL A 160 6.68 4.15 7.32
C VAL A 160 7.19 3.73 8.70
N ARG A 161 6.56 4.28 9.72
CA ARG A 161 6.64 3.85 11.11
C ARG A 161 5.27 3.34 11.56
N VAL A 162 5.28 2.33 12.40
CA VAL A 162 4.09 1.76 13.01
C VAL A 162 4.16 1.96 14.51
N ASP A 163 3.16 2.58 15.07
CA ASP A 163 3.01 2.82 16.51
C ASP A 163 1.73 2.11 17.00
N ARG A 164 1.82 1.27 18.01
CA ARG A 164 0.66 0.62 18.61
C ARG A 164 -0.25 1.64 19.26
N ILE A 165 -1.56 1.56 19.00
CA ILE A 165 -2.59 2.36 19.69
C ILE A 165 -3.22 1.53 20.81
N GLY A 166 -3.61 0.30 20.53
CA GLY A 166 -4.24 -0.61 21.48
C GLY A 166 -5.16 -1.61 20.81
N PRO A 167 -5.98 -2.35 21.56
CA PRO A 167 -6.95 -3.26 21.00
C PRO A 167 -7.91 -2.51 20.05
N ALA A 168 -8.20 -3.11 18.90
CA ALA A 168 -9.15 -2.49 17.97
C ALA A 168 -10.51 -2.29 18.64
N SER A 169 -11.06 -1.09 18.48
CA SER A 169 -12.46 -0.85 18.82
C SER A 169 -13.31 -1.81 17.97
N ARG A 170 -14.25 -2.50 18.60
CA ARG A 170 -15.12 -3.45 17.89
C ARG A 170 -15.84 -2.71 16.75
N VAL A 171 -15.34 -2.86 15.55
CA VAL A 171 -16.07 -2.42 14.35
C VAL A 171 -17.36 -3.24 14.28
N GLN A 172 -18.51 -2.59 14.22
CA GLN A 172 -19.77 -3.27 13.98
C GLN A 172 -19.64 -4.03 12.66
N LYS A 173 -19.67 -5.36 12.75
CA LYS A 173 -19.72 -6.21 11.54
C LYS A 173 -20.99 -5.83 10.79
N VAL A 174 -20.86 -5.45 9.56
CA VAL A 174 -21.99 -5.33 8.64
C VAL A 174 -22.48 -6.76 8.37
N GLU A 175 -23.64 -7.12 8.94
CA GLU A 175 -24.30 -8.39 8.67
C GLU A 175 -24.81 -8.45 7.21
#